data_55827453bce8a8d3613e9492ecee6257
#
_entry.id   55827453bce8a8d3613e9492ecee6257
#
_cell.length_a   1.000
_cell.length_b   1.000
_cell.length_c   1.000
_cell.angle_alpha   90.00
_cell.angle_beta   90.00
_cell.angle_gamma   90.00
#
_symmetry.space_group_name_H-M   'P 1'
#
loop_
_entity.id
_entity.type
_entity.pdbx_description
1 polymer ?
#
loop_
_entity_poly.entity_id
_entity_poly.type
_entity_poly.pdbx_seq_one_letter_code
_entity_poly.pdbx_strand_id
1 'polypeptide(L)'
;MSIVSDILTAHLPAKRKTTPSGWTSFTAPCCVHNGETQDTKSRGGIIYEGDVISYHCFNCGYKASWQPGRNLSYKFKKLLEWLNTADSDITKLALDVMRENEGIEVQQHRIELPEFATTQLPENSIKISNIETFNKHNTAILEYMSARQLNLDDTDYYWSPELAFRDRLIIPFYYEKRIVGYTARTVKDNKVKYLTDSQPGFVYGLDEQSYNKVFCILCEGPIDAIHVDGCALTGSDINDQQALLLNRLNKEIFVVPDRDKAGSKLVEQ
;
A
#
# COMPACT_ATOMS: atom_id res chain seq x y z
N MET A 1 -15.69 30.13 -1.66
CA MET A 1 -15.39 29.17 -2.76
C MET A 1 -13.98 29.47 -3.24
N SER A 2 -13.19 28.45 -3.46
CA SER A 2 -11.81 28.60 -3.92
C SER A 2 -11.75 28.81 -5.44
N ILE A 3 -10.67 29.41 -5.93
CA ILE A 3 -10.42 29.59 -7.39
C ILE A 3 -10.51 28.24 -8.14
N VAL A 4 -10.13 27.13 -7.50
CA VAL A 4 -10.23 25.78 -8.06
C VAL A 4 -11.68 25.36 -8.24
N SER A 5 -12.53 25.65 -7.24
CA SER A 5 -13.97 25.39 -7.30
C SER A 5 -14.65 26.17 -8.42
N ASP A 6 -14.28 27.44 -8.59
CA ASP A 6 -14.88 28.32 -9.58
C ASP A 6 -14.56 27.88 -11.01
N ILE A 7 -13.27 27.58 -11.28
CA ILE A 7 -12.83 27.09 -12.59
C ILE A 7 -13.44 25.74 -12.90
N LEU A 8 -13.43 24.80 -11.95
CA LEU A 8 -14.04 23.49 -12.16
C LEU A 8 -15.54 23.60 -12.45
N THR A 9 -16.27 24.40 -11.67
CA THR A 9 -17.72 24.58 -11.82
C THR A 9 -18.09 25.21 -13.17
N ALA A 10 -17.26 26.13 -13.68
CA ALA A 10 -17.45 26.77 -14.99
C ALA A 10 -17.31 25.77 -16.16
N HIS A 11 -16.50 24.71 -15.99
CA HIS A 11 -16.26 23.72 -17.05
C HIS A 11 -17.10 22.44 -16.89
N LEU A 12 -17.92 22.34 -15.83
CA LEU A 12 -18.84 21.21 -15.70
C LEU A 12 -19.88 21.20 -16.83
N PRO A 13 -20.26 20.02 -17.34
CA PRO A 13 -21.31 19.91 -18.37
C PRO A 13 -22.62 20.59 -17.96
N ALA A 14 -23.26 21.28 -18.90
CA ALA A 14 -24.53 21.96 -18.64
C ALA A 14 -25.63 20.97 -18.19
N LYS A 15 -25.62 19.75 -18.75
CA LYS A 15 -26.57 18.69 -18.36
C LYS A 15 -26.02 17.97 -17.13
N ARG A 16 -26.45 18.42 -15.96
CA ARG A 16 -26.07 17.84 -14.66
C ARG A 16 -27.25 17.81 -13.71
N LYS A 17 -27.20 16.92 -12.71
CA LYS A 17 -28.24 16.78 -11.67
C LYS A 17 -27.57 16.67 -10.31
N THR A 18 -28.06 17.41 -9.34
CA THR A 18 -27.66 17.28 -7.93
C THR A 18 -28.53 16.23 -7.22
N THR A 19 -27.94 15.30 -6.54
CA THR A 19 -28.63 14.27 -5.74
C THR A 19 -28.90 14.78 -4.33
N PRO A 20 -29.84 14.18 -3.59
CA PRO A 20 -30.08 14.53 -2.18
C PRO A 20 -28.86 14.37 -1.27
N SER A 21 -27.92 13.50 -1.64
CA SER A 21 -26.64 13.28 -0.94
C SER A 21 -25.54 14.31 -1.30
N GLY A 22 -25.87 15.36 -2.05
CA GLY A 22 -24.95 16.44 -2.40
C GLY A 22 -24.10 16.21 -3.64
N TRP A 23 -24.16 15.03 -4.25
CA TRP A 23 -23.42 14.75 -5.49
C TRP A 23 -24.04 15.45 -6.69
N THR A 24 -23.23 16.11 -7.48
CA THR A 24 -23.61 16.62 -8.79
C THR A 24 -23.15 15.63 -9.87
N SER A 25 -24.12 14.93 -10.49
CA SER A 25 -23.89 13.90 -11.50
C SER A 25 -23.97 14.46 -12.91
N PHE A 26 -23.05 14.03 -13.78
CA PHE A 26 -22.98 14.39 -15.18
C PHE A 26 -22.29 13.29 -16.00
N THR A 27 -22.30 13.40 -17.34
CA THR A 27 -21.62 12.46 -18.24
C THR A 27 -20.12 12.50 -17.98
N ALA A 28 -19.55 11.36 -17.53
CA ALA A 28 -18.16 11.27 -17.15
C ALA A 28 -17.23 11.44 -18.37
N PRO A 29 -16.28 12.38 -18.34
CA PRO A 29 -15.36 12.59 -19.46
C PRO A 29 -14.20 11.58 -19.48
N CYS A 30 -13.95 10.89 -18.37
CA CYS A 30 -12.76 10.08 -18.15
C CYS A 30 -12.85 8.64 -18.71
N CYS A 31 -14.04 8.11 -19.01
CA CYS A 31 -14.22 6.69 -19.30
C CYS A 31 -13.39 6.20 -20.49
N VAL A 32 -13.41 6.91 -21.62
CA VAL A 32 -12.64 6.54 -22.82
C VAL A 32 -11.12 6.55 -22.59
N HIS A 33 -10.65 7.36 -21.65
CA HIS A 33 -9.25 7.47 -21.27
C HIS A 33 -8.80 6.38 -20.30
N ASN A 34 -9.76 5.63 -19.71
CA ASN A 34 -9.53 4.54 -18.77
C ASN A 34 -10.00 3.18 -19.32
N GLY A 35 -10.00 3.01 -20.64
CA GLY A 35 -10.32 1.75 -21.30
C GLY A 35 -11.79 1.35 -21.32
N GLU A 36 -12.70 2.25 -20.93
CA GLU A 36 -14.13 2.02 -20.93
C GLU A 36 -14.83 2.73 -22.10
N THR A 37 -16.04 2.31 -22.42
CA THR A 37 -16.88 3.00 -23.39
C THR A 37 -17.34 4.36 -22.86
N GLN A 38 -17.65 5.29 -23.77
CA GLN A 38 -18.17 6.60 -23.40
C GLN A 38 -19.38 6.50 -22.47
N ASP A 39 -19.38 7.29 -21.40
CA ASP A 39 -20.48 7.31 -20.45
C ASP A 39 -21.74 7.97 -21.09
N THR A 40 -22.84 7.23 -21.12
CA THR A 40 -24.15 7.70 -21.59
C THR A 40 -25.18 7.82 -20.46
N LYS A 41 -24.82 7.43 -19.23
CA LYS A 41 -25.73 7.32 -18.08
C LYS A 41 -25.44 8.34 -16.98
N SER A 42 -24.59 9.35 -17.24
CA SER A 42 -24.21 10.40 -16.28
C SER A 42 -23.66 9.83 -14.95
N ARG A 43 -22.66 8.95 -15.07
CA ARG A 43 -22.00 8.25 -13.94
C ARG A 43 -20.79 8.99 -13.38
N GLY A 44 -20.37 10.12 -13.97
CA GLY A 44 -19.45 11.05 -13.34
C GLY A 44 -20.15 11.82 -12.23
N GLY A 45 -19.52 11.91 -11.06
CA GLY A 45 -20.06 12.66 -9.92
C GLY A 45 -19.01 13.54 -9.28
N ILE A 46 -19.42 14.72 -8.84
CA ILE A 46 -18.60 15.62 -8.04
C ILE A 46 -19.36 16.00 -6.77
N ILE A 47 -18.64 16.10 -5.67
CA ILE A 47 -19.16 16.57 -4.39
C ILE A 47 -18.23 17.64 -3.82
N TYR A 48 -18.83 18.64 -3.18
CA TYR A 48 -18.12 19.71 -2.47
C TYR A 48 -18.41 19.58 -0.97
N GLU A 49 -17.38 19.42 -0.18
CA GLU A 49 -17.44 19.39 1.29
C GLU A 49 -16.65 20.60 1.82
N GLY A 50 -17.36 21.73 1.97
CA GLY A 50 -16.71 23.03 2.15
C GLY A 50 -15.90 23.40 0.92
N ASP A 51 -14.58 23.59 1.09
CA ASP A 51 -13.66 23.88 -0.02
C ASP A 51 -12.97 22.63 -0.57
N VAL A 52 -13.25 21.45 0.00
CA VAL A 52 -12.75 20.15 -0.52
C VAL A 52 -13.59 19.71 -1.71
N ILE A 53 -12.94 19.29 -2.77
CA ILE A 53 -13.56 18.85 -4.02
C ILE A 53 -13.19 17.38 -4.24
N SER A 54 -14.20 16.53 -4.43
CA SER A 54 -14.01 15.12 -4.76
C SER A 54 -14.78 14.75 -6.02
N TYR A 55 -14.09 14.15 -6.98
CA TYR A 55 -14.67 13.58 -8.20
C TYR A 55 -14.57 12.06 -8.17
N HIS A 56 -15.65 11.38 -8.57
CA HIS A 56 -15.65 9.93 -8.76
C HIS A 56 -16.48 9.56 -10.01
N CYS A 57 -15.90 8.71 -10.85
CA CYS A 57 -16.64 8.08 -11.95
C CYS A 57 -17.10 6.68 -11.55
N PHE A 58 -18.41 6.49 -11.42
CA PHE A 58 -19.01 5.19 -11.06
C PHE A 58 -19.03 4.17 -12.22
N ASN A 59 -18.45 4.51 -13.38
CA ASN A 59 -18.26 3.60 -14.50
C ASN A 59 -16.83 3.03 -14.55
N CYS A 60 -15.82 3.89 -14.71
CA CYS A 60 -14.43 3.48 -14.86
C CYS A 60 -13.63 3.54 -13.56
N GLY A 61 -14.25 3.95 -12.44
CA GLY A 61 -13.58 4.03 -11.14
C GLY A 61 -12.62 5.21 -10.97
N TYR A 62 -12.45 6.08 -11.98
CA TYR A 62 -11.54 7.22 -11.88
C TYR A 62 -11.91 8.15 -10.72
N LYS A 63 -10.90 8.52 -9.93
CA LYS A 63 -11.06 9.42 -8.78
C LYS A 63 -10.03 10.55 -8.86
N ALA A 64 -10.48 11.75 -8.56
CA ALA A 64 -9.62 12.92 -8.41
C ALA A 64 -10.17 13.81 -7.29
N SER A 65 -9.29 14.39 -6.49
CA SER A 65 -9.68 15.30 -5.41
C SER A 65 -8.68 16.44 -5.28
N TRP A 66 -9.17 17.53 -4.71
CA TRP A 66 -8.37 18.65 -4.31
C TRP A 66 -8.91 19.26 -3.01
N GLN A 67 -8.01 19.80 -2.19
CA GLN A 67 -8.35 20.55 -0.97
C GLN A 67 -7.41 21.75 -0.80
N PRO A 68 -7.84 22.81 -0.10
CA PRO A 68 -7.00 23.95 0.20
C PRO A 68 -5.67 23.55 0.84
N GLY A 69 -4.60 24.25 0.50
CA GLY A 69 -3.25 23.94 0.96
C GLY A 69 -2.54 22.82 0.20
N ARG A 70 -3.17 22.20 -0.78
CA ARG A 70 -2.60 21.18 -1.65
C ARG A 70 -2.45 21.67 -3.09
N ASN A 71 -1.32 21.36 -3.72
CA ASN A 71 -1.15 21.57 -5.15
C ASN A 71 -2.11 20.67 -5.97
N LEU A 72 -2.41 21.09 -7.20
CA LEU A 72 -3.22 20.29 -8.10
C LEU A 72 -2.51 18.98 -8.45
N SER A 73 -3.10 17.85 -8.09
CA SER A 73 -2.59 16.53 -8.45
C SER A 73 -2.65 16.30 -9.96
N TYR A 74 -1.81 15.39 -10.47
CA TYR A 74 -1.86 14.98 -11.89
C TYR A 74 -3.27 14.53 -12.31
N LYS A 75 -3.92 13.70 -11.48
CA LYS A 75 -5.29 13.23 -11.74
C LYS A 75 -6.30 14.39 -11.81
N PHE A 76 -6.17 15.39 -10.95
CA PHE A 76 -7.06 16.53 -10.97
C PHE A 76 -6.85 17.41 -12.22
N LYS A 77 -5.60 17.63 -12.63
CA LYS A 77 -5.27 18.32 -13.89
C LYS A 77 -5.84 17.61 -15.11
N LYS A 78 -5.72 16.27 -15.16
CA LYS A 78 -6.32 15.45 -16.23
C LYS A 78 -7.85 15.53 -16.25
N LEU A 79 -8.49 15.57 -15.08
CA LEU A 79 -9.94 15.79 -15.03
C LEU A 79 -10.34 17.14 -15.66
N LEU A 80 -9.62 18.23 -15.36
CA LEU A 80 -9.84 19.55 -15.94
C LEU A 80 -9.63 19.54 -17.46
N GLU A 81 -8.57 18.91 -17.94
CA GLU A 81 -8.29 18.73 -19.38
C GLU A 81 -9.46 18.03 -20.09
N TRP A 82 -9.95 16.91 -19.54
CA TRP A 82 -11.08 16.18 -20.08
C TRP A 82 -12.43 16.92 -19.98
N LEU A 83 -12.52 17.89 -19.10
CA LEU A 83 -13.64 18.84 -19.02
C LEU A 83 -13.48 20.03 -19.98
N ASN A 84 -12.51 19.96 -20.91
CA ASN A 84 -12.20 20.98 -21.90
C ASN A 84 -11.71 22.33 -21.31
N THR A 85 -11.04 22.29 -20.16
CA THR A 85 -10.27 23.45 -19.66
C THR A 85 -9.01 23.58 -20.49
N ALA A 86 -8.70 24.79 -20.96
CA ALA A 86 -7.50 25.03 -21.74
C ALA A 86 -6.22 24.81 -20.91
N ASP A 87 -5.16 24.27 -21.52
CA ASP A 87 -3.89 24.00 -20.86
C ASP A 87 -3.27 25.26 -20.20
N SER A 88 -3.46 26.43 -20.83
CA SER A 88 -3.05 27.70 -20.28
C SER A 88 -3.74 28.03 -18.95
N ASP A 89 -5.04 27.72 -18.87
CA ASP A 89 -5.86 27.97 -17.67
C ASP A 89 -5.53 26.97 -16.56
N ILE A 90 -5.27 25.70 -16.90
CA ILE A 90 -4.80 24.68 -15.96
C ILE A 90 -3.43 25.06 -15.39
N THR A 91 -2.52 25.54 -16.25
CA THR A 91 -1.17 25.97 -15.84
C THR A 91 -1.27 27.19 -14.93
N LYS A 92 -2.08 28.20 -15.32
CA LYS A 92 -2.31 29.41 -14.51
C LYS A 92 -2.91 29.04 -13.15
N LEU A 93 -3.96 28.20 -13.13
CA LEU A 93 -4.58 27.73 -11.91
C LEU A 93 -3.57 27.01 -10.99
N ALA A 94 -2.69 26.17 -11.56
CA ALA A 94 -1.68 25.49 -10.79
C ALA A 94 -0.69 26.46 -10.14
N LEU A 95 -0.30 27.51 -10.85
CA LEU A 95 0.59 28.57 -10.32
C LEU A 95 -0.11 29.40 -9.24
N ASP A 96 -1.38 29.76 -9.45
CA ASP A 96 -2.15 30.55 -8.48
C ASP A 96 -2.34 29.75 -7.18
N VAL A 97 -2.69 28.45 -7.28
CA VAL A 97 -2.76 27.55 -6.12
C VAL A 97 -1.43 27.42 -5.40
N MET A 98 -0.30 27.34 -6.13
CA MET A 98 1.03 27.31 -5.51
C MET A 98 1.32 28.59 -4.74
N ARG A 99 0.98 29.76 -5.30
CA ARG A 99 1.16 31.05 -4.64
C ARG A 99 0.29 31.20 -3.39
N GLU A 100 -0.95 30.76 -3.45
CA GLU A 100 -1.83 30.72 -2.27
C GLU A 100 -1.27 29.82 -1.17
N ASN A 101 -0.67 28.69 -1.55
CA ASN A 101 -0.06 27.75 -0.61
C ASN A 101 1.24 28.24 0.03
N GLU A 102 2.00 29.13 -0.61
CA GLU A 102 3.21 29.75 -0.04
C GLU A 102 2.91 30.57 1.22
N GLY A 103 1.70 31.08 1.38
CA GLY A 103 1.24 31.83 2.56
C GLY A 103 0.46 31.02 3.59
N ILE A 104 0.11 29.77 3.29
CA ILE A 104 -0.65 28.90 4.17
C ILE A 104 0.32 27.91 4.83
N GLU A 105 0.44 27.97 6.17
CA GLU A 105 0.98 26.84 6.93
C GLU A 105 0.07 25.64 6.69
N VAL A 106 0.43 24.82 5.72
CA VAL A 106 -0.22 23.53 5.52
C VAL A 106 0.03 22.75 6.78
N GLN A 107 -1.01 22.47 7.57
CA GLN A 107 -0.99 21.35 8.49
C GLN A 107 -0.78 20.09 7.62
N GLN A 108 0.48 19.87 7.24
CA GLN A 108 0.85 18.57 6.75
C GLN A 108 0.52 17.61 7.88
N HIS A 109 -0.41 16.71 7.67
CA HIS A 109 -0.41 15.46 8.42
C HIS A 109 0.99 14.89 8.19
N ARG A 110 1.92 15.23 9.07
CA ARG A 110 3.22 14.57 9.12
C ARG A 110 2.88 13.12 9.41
N ILE A 111 3.00 12.28 8.41
CA ILE A 111 2.96 10.85 8.64
C ILE A 111 4.18 10.60 9.51
N GLU A 112 3.95 10.30 10.77
CA GLU A 112 5.02 9.96 11.70
C GLU A 112 5.50 8.55 11.36
N LEU A 113 6.81 8.35 11.50
CA LEU A 113 7.38 7.02 11.39
C LEU A 113 6.73 6.12 12.44
N PRO A 114 6.35 4.90 12.06
CA PRO A 114 5.80 3.98 13.04
C PRO A 114 6.88 3.60 14.07
N GLU A 115 6.48 3.59 15.32
CA GLU A 115 7.26 3.03 16.42
C GLU A 115 6.77 1.60 16.68
N PHE A 116 7.71 0.65 16.76
CA PHE A 116 7.37 -0.74 17.02
C PHE A 116 7.79 -1.16 18.41
N ALA A 117 6.84 -1.70 19.17
CA ALA A 117 7.11 -2.31 20.45
C ALA A 117 7.83 -3.65 20.27
N THR A 118 8.75 -3.98 21.19
CA THR A 118 9.37 -5.31 21.20
C THR A 118 8.32 -6.37 21.55
N THR A 119 8.28 -7.44 20.75
CA THR A 119 7.36 -8.58 20.94
C THR A 119 8.17 -9.85 21.23
N GLN A 120 7.57 -10.80 21.92
CA GLN A 120 8.17 -12.12 22.14
C GLN A 120 7.66 -13.10 21.10
N LEU A 121 8.52 -14.01 20.69
CA LEU A 121 8.12 -15.18 19.91
C LEU A 121 7.20 -16.09 20.76
N PRO A 122 6.43 -17.00 20.11
CA PRO A 122 5.65 -18.00 20.83
C PRO A 122 6.46 -18.70 21.91
N GLU A 123 5.80 -19.05 23.02
CA GLU A 123 6.46 -19.73 24.14
C GLU A 123 7.29 -20.93 23.68
N ASN A 124 8.39 -21.19 24.35
CA ASN A 124 9.29 -22.30 24.08
C ASN A 124 9.84 -22.31 22.63
N SER A 125 9.90 -21.16 21.95
CA SER A 125 10.49 -21.04 20.62
C SER A 125 11.98 -21.35 20.65
N ILE A 126 12.41 -22.27 19.79
CA ILE A 126 13.81 -22.68 19.62
C ILE A 126 14.24 -22.30 18.21
N LYS A 127 15.40 -21.65 18.09
CA LYS A 127 16.01 -21.39 16.78
C LYS A 127 16.28 -22.72 16.08
N ILE A 128 15.90 -22.85 14.82
CA ILE A 128 15.99 -24.14 14.10
C ILE A 128 17.42 -24.66 14.04
N SER A 129 18.42 -23.78 13.92
CA SER A 129 19.83 -24.15 13.97
C SER A 129 20.29 -24.75 15.31
N ASN A 130 19.51 -24.56 16.38
CA ASN A 130 19.83 -25.01 17.74
C ASN A 130 18.98 -26.22 18.16
N ILE A 131 18.27 -26.86 17.25
CA ILE A 131 17.46 -28.06 17.55
C ILE A 131 18.43 -29.25 17.68
N GLU A 132 18.57 -29.78 18.88
CA GLU A 132 19.38 -30.96 19.17
C GLU A 132 18.61 -32.27 19.07
N THR A 133 17.28 -32.23 19.36
CA THR A 133 16.41 -33.40 19.36
C THR A 133 15.35 -33.29 18.29
N PHE A 134 15.36 -34.24 17.36
CA PHE A 134 14.43 -34.29 16.27
C PHE A 134 13.18 -35.11 16.61
N ASN A 135 12.03 -34.62 16.18
CA ASN A 135 10.75 -35.29 16.28
C ASN A 135 9.95 -35.08 14.98
N LYS A 136 8.81 -35.76 14.84
CA LYS A 136 7.99 -35.70 13.61
C LYS A 136 7.54 -34.28 13.20
N HIS A 137 7.48 -33.33 14.14
CA HIS A 137 7.00 -31.98 13.87
C HIS A 137 8.14 -31.10 13.32
N ASN A 138 9.28 -31.03 14.05
CA ASN A 138 10.41 -30.24 13.60
C ASN A 138 11.10 -30.84 12.36
N THR A 139 11.07 -32.18 12.18
CA THR A 139 11.51 -32.82 10.94
C THR A 139 10.66 -32.37 9.74
N ALA A 140 9.33 -32.33 9.88
CA ALA A 140 8.45 -31.85 8.81
C ALA A 140 8.69 -30.37 8.44
N ILE A 141 9.14 -29.56 9.40
CA ILE A 141 9.54 -28.16 9.13
C ILE A 141 10.83 -28.12 8.31
N LEU A 142 11.83 -28.95 8.63
CA LEU A 142 13.08 -29.02 7.85
C LEU A 142 12.83 -29.51 6.43
N GLU A 143 11.95 -30.50 6.25
CA GLU A 143 11.51 -30.98 4.93
C GLU A 143 10.82 -29.86 4.13
N TYR A 144 9.94 -29.09 4.78
CA TYR A 144 9.30 -27.93 4.17
C TYR A 144 10.29 -26.85 3.76
N MET A 145 11.25 -26.52 4.63
CA MET A 145 12.30 -25.54 4.34
C MET A 145 13.15 -26.00 3.14
N SER A 146 13.56 -27.28 3.12
CA SER A 146 14.30 -27.86 1.99
C SER A 146 13.50 -27.79 0.69
N ALA A 147 12.21 -28.19 0.71
CA ALA A 147 11.34 -28.14 -0.45
C ALA A 147 11.10 -26.71 -0.97
N ARG A 148 11.20 -25.72 -0.09
CA ARG A 148 11.06 -24.28 -0.40
C ARG A 148 12.40 -23.60 -0.61
N GLN A 149 13.54 -24.32 -0.55
CA GLN A 149 14.88 -23.74 -0.71
C GLN A 149 15.18 -22.59 0.28
N LEU A 150 14.64 -22.69 1.51
CA LEU A 150 14.92 -21.74 2.58
C LEU A 150 16.20 -22.17 3.30
N ASN A 151 17.23 -21.33 3.30
CA ASN A 151 18.50 -21.62 3.93
C ASN A 151 18.58 -20.99 5.32
N LEU A 152 19.30 -21.64 6.24
CA LEU A 152 19.48 -21.13 7.61
C LEU A 152 20.33 -19.85 7.67
N ASP A 153 21.04 -19.53 6.58
CA ASP A 153 21.84 -18.32 6.47
C ASP A 153 21.05 -17.10 5.96
N ASP A 154 19.85 -17.32 5.41
CA ASP A 154 19.03 -16.24 4.84
C ASP A 154 18.43 -15.36 5.94
N THR A 155 17.93 -15.99 7.01
CA THR A 155 17.34 -15.34 8.19
C THR A 155 17.25 -16.33 9.36
N ASP A 156 16.92 -15.82 10.53
CA ASP A 156 16.61 -16.66 11.68
C ASP A 156 15.24 -17.32 11.52
N TYR A 157 15.19 -18.64 11.68
CA TYR A 157 13.97 -19.42 11.71
C TYR A 157 13.79 -20.08 13.07
N TYR A 158 12.54 -20.17 13.52
CA TYR A 158 12.20 -20.75 14.81
C TYR A 158 11.11 -21.80 14.68
N TRP A 159 11.08 -22.67 15.67
CA TRP A 159 10.05 -23.66 15.92
C TRP A 159 9.64 -23.64 17.38
N SER A 160 8.38 -23.92 17.68
CA SER A 160 7.88 -24.07 19.04
C SER A 160 7.11 -25.39 19.19
N PRO A 161 7.31 -26.12 20.31
CA PRO A 161 6.56 -27.36 20.60
C PRO A 161 5.09 -27.10 20.97
N GLU A 162 4.70 -25.84 21.20
CA GLU A 162 3.36 -25.48 21.57
C GLU A 162 2.32 -25.94 20.54
N LEU A 163 1.15 -26.38 20.99
CA LEU A 163 0.12 -26.99 20.16
C LEU A 163 -0.25 -26.18 18.91
N ALA A 164 -0.33 -24.87 19.05
CA ALA A 164 -0.67 -23.96 17.95
C ALA A 164 0.47 -23.80 16.93
N PHE A 165 1.72 -24.03 17.34
CA PHE A 165 2.93 -23.71 16.57
C PHE A 165 3.79 -24.93 16.19
N ARG A 166 3.56 -26.09 16.76
CA ARG A 166 4.39 -27.30 16.56
C ARG A 166 4.54 -27.79 15.12
N ASP A 167 3.55 -27.44 14.26
CA ASP A 167 3.57 -27.78 12.84
C ASP A 167 3.73 -26.50 11.98
N ARG A 168 4.46 -25.49 12.50
CA ARG A 168 4.67 -24.21 11.83
C ARG A 168 6.12 -23.77 11.85
N LEU A 169 6.57 -23.26 10.71
CA LEU A 169 7.82 -22.50 10.59
C LEU A 169 7.55 -21.08 11.06
N ILE A 170 8.28 -20.63 12.08
CA ILE A 170 8.16 -19.27 12.64
C ILE A 170 9.27 -18.42 12.05
N ILE A 171 8.88 -17.30 11.43
CA ILE A 171 9.77 -16.30 10.84
C ILE A 171 9.60 -15.03 11.67
N PRO A 172 10.64 -14.59 12.42
CA PRO A 172 10.58 -13.38 13.22
C PRO A 172 10.55 -12.14 12.34
N PHE A 173 9.97 -11.07 12.84
CA PHE A 173 9.98 -9.74 12.24
C PHE A 173 10.95 -8.86 13.00
N TYR A 174 12.01 -8.45 12.34
CA TYR A 174 13.01 -7.57 12.91
C TYR A 174 12.81 -6.12 12.49
N TYR A 175 12.99 -5.21 13.44
CA TYR A 175 13.12 -3.78 13.20
C TYR A 175 14.14 -3.21 14.17
N GLU A 176 15.18 -2.57 13.64
CA GLU A 176 16.33 -2.09 14.42
C GLU A 176 16.91 -3.19 15.32
N LYS A 177 17.06 -4.38 14.76
CA LYS A 177 17.60 -5.60 15.42
C LYS A 177 16.78 -6.10 16.61
N ARG A 178 15.55 -5.63 16.78
CA ARG A 178 14.61 -6.10 17.82
C ARG A 178 13.50 -6.91 17.16
N ILE A 179 13.04 -7.96 17.83
CA ILE A 179 11.85 -8.69 17.39
C ILE A 179 10.61 -7.83 17.70
N VAL A 180 9.84 -7.50 16.66
CA VAL A 180 8.64 -6.68 16.74
C VAL A 180 7.37 -7.41 16.30
N GLY A 181 7.51 -8.70 15.98
CA GLY A 181 6.42 -9.57 15.57
C GLY A 181 6.95 -10.86 14.96
N TYR A 182 6.05 -11.63 14.38
CA TYR A 182 6.40 -12.86 13.66
C TYR A 182 5.28 -13.30 12.73
N THR A 183 5.61 -14.20 11.81
CA THR A 183 4.62 -15.03 11.11
C THR A 183 4.96 -16.50 11.27
N ALA A 184 3.94 -17.35 11.42
CA ALA A 184 4.09 -18.78 11.62
C ALA A 184 3.33 -19.55 10.52
N ARG A 185 4.09 -19.99 9.51
CA ARG A 185 3.57 -20.73 8.35
C ARG A 185 3.35 -22.20 8.69
N THR A 186 2.14 -22.72 8.48
CA THR A 186 1.91 -24.18 8.59
C THR A 186 2.64 -24.95 7.50
N VAL A 187 3.27 -26.06 7.90
CA VAL A 187 3.93 -26.99 6.97
C VAL A 187 2.99 -28.15 6.59
N LYS A 188 1.78 -28.18 7.15
CA LYS A 188 0.74 -29.16 6.85
C LYS A 188 -0.40 -28.53 6.08
N ASP A 189 -1.23 -29.37 5.47
CA ASP A 189 -2.49 -28.92 4.88
C ASP A 189 -3.43 -28.44 6.01
N ASN A 190 -3.62 -27.14 6.09
CA ASN A 190 -4.45 -26.49 7.10
C ASN A 190 -5.14 -25.28 6.47
N LYS A 191 -6.43 -25.06 6.82
CA LYS A 191 -7.20 -23.90 6.36
C LYS A 191 -6.54 -22.57 6.78
N VAL A 192 -5.98 -22.52 7.99
CA VAL A 192 -5.24 -21.34 8.49
C VAL A 192 -3.76 -21.51 8.13
N LYS A 193 -3.38 -20.96 7.00
CA LYS A 193 -2.02 -21.07 6.48
C LYS A 193 -1.00 -20.32 7.33
N TYR A 194 -1.34 -19.15 7.85
CA TYR A 194 -0.47 -18.28 8.62
C TYR A 194 -1.11 -17.90 9.95
N LEU A 195 -0.31 -17.86 11.01
CA LEU A 195 -0.60 -17.14 12.26
C LEU A 195 0.41 -16.01 12.33
N THR A 196 -0.06 -14.78 12.25
CA THR A 196 0.81 -13.60 12.18
C THR A 196 0.50 -12.67 13.32
N ASP A 197 1.55 -12.23 14.02
CA ASP A 197 1.55 -11.13 14.96
C ASP A 197 2.39 -10.01 14.32
N SER A 198 1.71 -9.01 13.77
CA SER A 198 2.33 -7.89 13.06
C SER A 198 1.76 -6.58 13.55
N GLN A 199 2.62 -5.63 13.82
CA GLN A 199 2.20 -4.29 14.22
C GLN A 199 1.84 -3.45 12.99
N PRO A 200 0.87 -2.51 13.11
CA PRO A 200 0.48 -1.64 12.00
C PRO A 200 1.68 -0.88 11.41
N GLY A 201 1.74 -0.79 10.11
CA GLY A 201 2.82 -0.08 9.41
C GLY A 201 4.12 -0.86 9.25
N PHE A 202 4.21 -2.11 9.75
CA PHE A 202 5.42 -2.91 9.64
C PHE A 202 5.69 -3.36 8.18
N VAL A 203 6.97 -3.35 7.81
CA VAL A 203 7.50 -3.91 6.56
C VAL A 203 8.61 -4.89 6.91
N TYR A 204 8.49 -6.12 6.43
CA TYR A 204 9.49 -7.17 6.61
C TYR A 204 10.74 -6.89 5.75
N GLY A 205 11.91 -7.24 6.26
CA GLY A 205 13.15 -7.23 5.49
C GLY A 205 13.84 -5.87 5.39
N LEU A 206 13.40 -4.85 6.14
CA LEU A 206 14.03 -3.52 6.10
C LEU A 206 15.45 -3.51 6.66
N ASP A 207 15.70 -4.25 7.75
CA ASP A 207 16.99 -4.29 8.43
C ASP A 207 18.07 -5.02 7.61
N GLU A 208 17.65 -5.89 6.70
CA GLU A 208 18.50 -6.72 5.83
C GLU A 208 18.89 -6.01 4.53
N GLN A 209 18.27 -4.84 4.24
CA GLN A 209 18.54 -4.15 2.98
C GLN A 209 19.94 -3.57 2.92
N SER A 210 20.78 -4.16 2.07
CA SER A 210 22.16 -3.71 1.84
C SER A 210 22.24 -2.33 1.20
N TYR A 211 23.10 -1.47 1.72
CA TYR A 211 23.37 -0.14 1.14
C TYR A 211 23.93 -0.20 -0.29
N ASN A 212 24.54 -1.33 -0.68
CA ASN A 212 25.14 -1.49 -2.00
C ASN A 212 24.10 -1.78 -3.11
N LYS A 213 22.88 -2.18 -2.75
CA LYS A 213 21.79 -2.37 -3.71
C LYS A 213 21.07 -1.05 -3.94
N VAL A 214 20.93 -0.64 -5.20
CA VAL A 214 20.21 0.58 -5.60
C VAL A 214 18.70 0.38 -5.73
N PHE A 215 18.25 -0.87 -5.68
CA PHE A 215 16.84 -1.25 -5.74
C PHE A 215 16.45 -2.18 -4.60
N CYS A 216 15.15 -2.27 -4.34
CA CYS A 216 14.54 -3.24 -3.44
C CYS A 216 13.34 -3.89 -4.12
N ILE A 217 13.20 -5.19 -4.01
CA ILE A 217 12.03 -5.93 -4.48
C ILE A 217 11.03 -6.00 -3.34
N LEU A 218 9.79 -5.57 -3.60
CA LEU A 218 8.70 -5.57 -2.63
C LEU A 218 7.71 -6.68 -2.99
N CYS A 219 7.55 -7.65 -2.08
CA CYS A 219 6.62 -8.78 -2.19
C CYS A 219 5.45 -8.63 -1.21
N GLU A 220 4.45 -9.50 -1.31
CA GLU A 220 3.35 -9.57 -0.35
C GLU A 220 3.76 -10.33 0.92
N GLY A 221 4.49 -11.44 0.78
CA GLY A 221 4.83 -12.36 1.84
C GLY A 221 6.31 -12.42 2.20
N PRO A 222 6.65 -12.68 3.50
CA PRO A 222 8.04 -12.79 3.94
C PRO A 222 8.86 -13.88 3.23
N ILE A 223 8.25 -15.03 2.90
CA ILE A 223 8.96 -16.14 2.23
C ILE A 223 9.43 -15.70 0.83
N ASP A 224 8.61 -14.98 0.09
CA ASP A 224 8.97 -14.48 -1.24
C ASP A 224 10.06 -13.40 -1.13
N ALA A 225 9.95 -12.52 -0.13
CA ALA A 225 10.96 -11.52 0.15
C ALA A 225 12.33 -12.14 0.52
N ILE A 226 12.35 -13.23 1.30
CA ILE A 226 13.58 -13.97 1.63
C ILE A 226 14.26 -14.47 0.37
N HIS A 227 13.52 -15.05 -0.59
CA HIS A 227 14.10 -15.59 -1.83
C HIS A 227 14.72 -14.54 -2.73
N VAL A 228 14.22 -13.32 -2.68
CA VAL A 228 14.70 -12.22 -3.54
C VAL A 228 15.58 -11.21 -2.80
N ASP A 229 15.87 -11.47 -1.52
CA ASP A 229 16.56 -10.55 -0.63
C ASP A 229 15.92 -9.15 -0.69
N GLY A 230 14.59 -9.13 -0.52
CA GLY A 230 13.72 -7.99 -0.65
C GLY A 230 12.94 -7.67 0.63
N CYS A 231 11.88 -6.89 0.48
CA CYS A 231 10.95 -6.53 1.54
C CYS A 231 9.57 -7.15 1.32
N ALA A 232 8.75 -7.24 2.38
CA ALA A 232 7.36 -7.65 2.26
C ALA A 232 6.41 -6.81 3.11
N LEU A 233 5.20 -6.58 2.59
CA LEU A 233 4.15 -5.83 3.28
C LEU A 233 3.41 -6.64 4.34
N THR A 234 3.52 -7.98 4.31
CA THR A 234 2.73 -8.91 5.14
C THR A 234 1.21 -8.81 4.89
N GLY A 235 0.82 -8.26 3.76
CA GLY A 235 -0.55 -8.04 3.28
C GLY A 235 -0.56 -7.55 1.83
N SER A 236 -1.76 -7.36 1.27
CA SER A 236 -1.98 -6.97 -0.14
C SER A 236 -2.12 -5.46 -0.37
N ASP A 237 -2.15 -4.66 0.69
CA ASP A 237 -2.35 -3.21 0.60
C ASP A 237 -1.19 -2.49 1.31
N ILE A 238 -0.69 -1.42 0.71
CA ILE A 238 0.31 -0.54 1.31
C ILE A 238 -0.37 0.63 2.00
N ASN A 239 0.03 0.93 3.24
CA ASN A 239 -0.40 2.12 3.95
C ASN A 239 0.69 3.21 3.94
N ASP A 240 0.31 4.43 4.36
CA ASP A 240 1.20 5.59 4.34
C ASP A 240 2.46 5.40 5.19
N GLN A 241 2.37 4.70 6.32
CA GLN A 241 3.52 4.41 7.19
C GLN A 241 4.49 3.43 6.52
N GLN A 242 3.97 2.38 5.88
CA GLN A 242 4.78 1.43 5.10
C GLN A 242 5.45 2.12 3.92
N ALA A 243 4.72 2.98 3.19
CA ALA A 243 5.28 3.77 2.10
C ALA A 243 6.41 4.69 2.60
N LEU A 244 6.24 5.31 3.77
CA LEU A 244 7.27 6.15 4.38
C LEU A 244 8.53 5.36 4.74
N LEU A 245 8.38 4.16 5.32
CA LEU A 245 9.51 3.28 5.66
C LEU A 245 10.27 2.83 4.39
N LEU A 246 9.56 2.43 3.34
CA LEU A 246 10.16 2.04 2.06
C LEU A 246 10.89 3.22 1.40
N ASN A 247 10.31 4.42 1.42
CA ASN A 247 10.95 5.62 0.88
C ASN A 247 12.27 5.97 1.60
N ARG A 248 12.39 5.63 2.89
CA ARG A 248 13.64 5.84 3.64
C ARG A 248 14.79 4.95 3.18
N LEU A 249 14.51 3.85 2.50
CA LEU A 249 15.58 3.04 1.91
C LEU A 249 16.35 3.80 0.84
N ASN A 250 15.77 4.85 0.26
CA ASN A 250 16.34 5.64 -0.84
C ASN A 250 16.77 4.74 -2.01
N LYS A 251 15.92 3.77 -2.36
CA LYS A 251 16.10 2.78 -3.42
C LYS A 251 14.94 2.84 -4.40
N GLU A 252 15.17 2.36 -5.60
CA GLU A 252 14.10 2.07 -6.54
C GLU A 252 13.32 0.84 -6.05
N ILE A 253 11.99 0.93 -5.96
CA ILE A 253 11.14 -0.15 -5.46
C ILE A 253 10.48 -0.86 -6.63
N PHE A 254 10.77 -2.15 -6.78
CA PHE A 254 10.12 -3.03 -7.75
C PHE A 254 9.08 -3.88 -7.06
N VAL A 255 7.80 -3.61 -7.31
CA VAL A 255 6.70 -4.37 -6.73
C VAL A 255 6.48 -5.66 -7.50
N VAL A 256 6.52 -6.79 -6.80
CA VAL A 256 6.24 -8.13 -7.34
C VAL A 256 5.02 -8.70 -6.61
N PRO A 257 3.81 -8.51 -7.14
CA PRO A 257 2.57 -8.99 -6.52
C PRO A 257 2.37 -10.47 -6.76
N ASP A 258 1.56 -11.11 -5.91
CA ASP A 258 1.05 -12.45 -6.15
C ASP A 258 0.14 -12.48 -7.41
N ARG A 259 0.09 -13.62 -8.08
CA ARG A 259 -0.71 -13.79 -9.32
C ARG A 259 -2.18 -14.08 -9.00
N ASP A 260 -2.77 -13.26 -8.16
CA ASP A 260 -4.18 -13.36 -7.78
C ASP A 260 -4.88 -11.99 -7.78
N LYS A 261 -6.17 -11.97 -7.38
CA LYS A 261 -6.95 -10.72 -7.33
C LYS A 261 -6.48 -9.74 -6.26
N ALA A 262 -5.84 -10.23 -5.20
CA ALA A 262 -5.31 -9.38 -4.14
C ALA A 262 -4.05 -8.67 -4.63
N GLY A 263 -3.12 -9.39 -5.27
CA GLY A 263 -1.89 -8.84 -5.83
C GLY A 263 -2.13 -7.78 -6.91
N SER A 264 -3.23 -7.88 -7.68
CA SER A 264 -3.60 -6.83 -8.64
C SER A 264 -3.83 -5.47 -7.99
N LYS A 265 -4.27 -5.41 -6.74
CA LYS A 265 -4.48 -4.15 -6.01
C LYS A 265 -3.17 -3.46 -5.65
N LEU A 266 -2.14 -4.23 -5.34
CA LEU A 266 -0.83 -3.69 -4.97
C LEU A 266 -0.17 -2.93 -6.13
N VAL A 267 -0.49 -3.31 -7.38
CA VAL A 267 0.01 -2.63 -8.60
C VAL A 267 -0.72 -1.31 -8.87
N GLU A 268 -1.96 -1.18 -8.39
CA GLU A 268 -2.81 0.00 -8.63
C GLU A 268 -2.60 1.12 -7.59
N GLN A 269 -1.86 0.87 -6.52
CA GLN A 269 -1.58 1.81 -5.42
C GLN A 269 -0.29 2.58 -5.63
#